data_45ce0c93b17330980f25a15325afd489
#
_entry.id   45ce0c93b17330980f25a15325afd489
#
_cell.length_a   1.000
_cell.length_b   1.000
_cell.length_c   1.000
_cell.angle_alpha   90.00
_cell.angle_beta   90.00
_cell.angle_gamma   90.00
#
_symmetry.space_group_name_H-M   'P 1'
#
loop_
_entity.id
_entity.type
_entity.pdbx_description
1 polymer ?
#
loop_
_entity_poly.entity_id
_entity_poly.type
_entity_poly.pdbx_seq_one_letter_code
_entity_poly.pdbx_strand_id
1 'polypeptide(L)'
;MERKRDVLILAASYMLCAVPLSHATISAGTSANTSTGATTGVAPVSSHGKRLLANQPDLRSNSVLVLDQTHSSVLYSRRADVAMPIASITKLMTALVVLSAQQPLDEPIEITRDDLHGGRGSHSRLAAGMTLTRGDLIHLALMSSENRAAHALGRSFPGGLPAFVQAMNAQAMLLGMVHTRFVDPAGLSSENVASSEDLSKLVIAASENPTIRRYSTDKAYAVRAGRRMIDFRNTDSLVLNPTWNIIVQKTGYIAEAGKCLVMQAVIEGRTVVIVLLDSFGKYTRVADAKRIKKWVEATLSEGLIHNS
;
A
#
# COMPACT_ATOMS: atom_id res chain seq x y z
N MET A 1 26.92 15.94 -42.48
CA MET A 1 26.35 14.60 -42.73
C MET A 1 25.61 14.19 -41.43
N GLU A 2 24.34 14.56 -41.31
CA GLU A 2 23.49 14.21 -40.17
C GLU A 2 22.89 12.83 -40.41
N ARG A 3 23.09 11.93 -39.45
CA ARG A 3 22.33 10.67 -39.39
C ARG A 3 21.17 10.84 -38.42
N LYS A 4 19.98 10.97 -38.97
CA LYS A 4 18.73 10.82 -38.24
C LYS A 4 18.61 9.38 -37.73
N ARG A 5 18.45 9.19 -36.44
CA ARG A 5 18.08 7.92 -35.83
C ARG A 5 16.56 7.89 -35.64
N ASP A 6 15.92 7.07 -36.44
CA ASP A 6 14.49 6.82 -36.34
C ASP A 6 14.21 6.01 -35.07
N VAL A 7 13.39 6.57 -34.19
CA VAL A 7 12.88 5.89 -32.99
C VAL A 7 11.65 5.10 -33.41
N LEU A 8 11.79 3.79 -33.44
CA LEU A 8 10.71 2.85 -33.71
C LEU A 8 9.82 2.76 -32.44
N ILE A 9 8.60 3.34 -32.53
CA ILE A 9 7.58 3.18 -31.49
C ILE A 9 6.91 1.84 -31.72
N LEU A 10 7.16 0.87 -30.85
CA LEU A 10 6.46 -0.43 -30.84
C LEU A 10 5.10 -0.23 -30.16
N ALA A 11 4.04 -0.09 -30.95
CA ALA A 11 2.68 -0.16 -30.49
C ALA A 11 2.31 -1.62 -30.22
N ALA A 12 2.14 -2.00 -28.95
CA ALA A 12 1.60 -3.29 -28.57
C ALA A 12 0.07 -3.30 -28.79
N SER A 13 -0.36 -3.99 -29.85
CA SER A 13 -1.77 -4.24 -30.13
C SER A 13 -2.31 -5.27 -29.13
N TYR A 14 -3.18 -4.86 -28.23
CA TYR A 14 -3.99 -5.79 -27.43
C TYR A 14 -5.17 -6.28 -28.25
N MET A 15 -5.15 -7.57 -28.56
CA MET A 15 -6.23 -8.28 -29.26
C MET A 15 -7.35 -8.53 -28.24
N LEU A 16 -8.48 -7.84 -28.44
CA LEU A 16 -9.72 -8.06 -27.67
C LEU A 16 -10.34 -9.39 -28.13
N CYS A 17 -10.29 -10.42 -27.29
CA CYS A 17 -11.12 -11.62 -27.47
C CYS A 17 -12.54 -11.33 -27.00
N ALA A 18 -13.46 -11.16 -27.94
CA ALA A 18 -14.90 -11.08 -27.67
C ALA A 18 -15.43 -12.48 -27.34
N VAL A 19 -16.00 -12.63 -26.13
CA VAL A 19 -16.77 -13.82 -25.73
C VAL A 19 -18.24 -13.59 -26.09
N PRO A 20 -18.93 -14.49 -26.81
CA PRO A 20 -20.33 -14.30 -27.15
C PRO A 20 -21.24 -14.56 -25.95
N LEU A 21 -22.16 -13.62 -25.70
CA LEU A 21 -23.27 -13.78 -24.75
C LEU A 21 -24.28 -14.77 -25.34
N SER A 22 -24.46 -15.92 -24.72
CA SER A 22 -25.58 -16.82 -24.95
C SER A 22 -26.80 -16.34 -24.15
N HIS A 23 -27.87 -16.00 -24.89
CA HIS A 23 -29.18 -15.67 -24.31
C HIS A 23 -29.87 -16.96 -23.86
N ALA A 24 -30.12 -17.09 -22.56
CA ALA A 24 -31.02 -18.13 -22.03
C ALA A 24 -32.42 -17.52 -21.89
N THR A 25 -33.35 -18.08 -22.67
CA THR A 25 -34.79 -17.82 -22.62
C THR A 25 -35.39 -18.40 -21.35
N ILE A 26 -36.02 -17.56 -20.54
CA ILE A 26 -36.80 -17.98 -19.36
C ILE A 26 -38.23 -18.33 -19.82
N SER A 27 -38.60 -19.59 -19.69
CA SER A 27 -39.97 -20.08 -19.83
C SER A 27 -40.72 -19.94 -18.49
N ALA A 28 -41.82 -19.21 -18.50
CA ALA A 28 -42.71 -19.08 -17.36
C ALA A 28 -43.58 -20.31 -17.22
N GLY A 29 -43.41 -21.09 -16.16
CA GLY A 29 -44.27 -22.17 -15.75
C GLY A 29 -44.95 -21.84 -14.41
N THR A 30 -46.25 -21.54 -14.48
CA THR A 30 -47.14 -21.37 -13.32
C THR A 30 -47.49 -22.74 -12.75
N SER A 31 -47.24 -23.00 -11.46
CA SER A 31 -47.91 -24.04 -10.70
C SER A 31 -47.96 -23.61 -9.23
N ALA A 32 -49.21 -23.44 -8.77
CA ALA A 32 -49.58 -23.30 -7.36
C ALA A 32 -49.42 -24.63 -6.66
N ASN A 33 -48.81 -24.66 -5.46
CA ASN A 33 -49.25 -25.57 -4.40
C ASN A 33 -48.79 -25.16 -2.99
N THR A 34 -49.75 -24.96 -2.16
CA THR A 34 -49.95 -25.23 -0.71
C THR A 34 -48.73 -25.26 0.24
N SER A 35 -48.91 -24.42 1.25
CA SER A 35 -48.24 -24.27 2.56
C SER A 35 -47.88 -25.58 3.28
N THR A 36 -46.64 -25.66 3.74
CA THR A 36 -46.28 -26.27 5.02
C THR A 36 -45.12 -25.51 5.62
N GLY A 37 -45.28 -25.02 6.85
CA GLY A 37 -44.31 -24.23 7.57
C GLY A 37 -43.01 -25.00 7.83
N ALA A 38 -41.93 -24.50 7.29
CA ALA A 38 -40.59 -24.86 7.69
C ALA A 38 -40.01 -23.66 8.46
N THR A 39 -39.93 -23.76 9.75
CA THR A 39 -39.07 -22.95 10.60
C THR A 39 -37.65 -23.09 10.07
N THR A 40 -37.16 -22.05 9.40
CA THR A 40 -35.74 -21.93 9.03
C THR A 40 -34.93 -21.77 10.32
N GLY A 41 -34.45 -22.89 10.84
CA GLY A 41 -33.47 -22.90 11.91
C GLY A 41 -32.22 -22.17 11.40
N VAL A 42 -31.92 -21.02 11.99
CA VAL A 42 -30.63 -20.35 11.84
C VAL A 42 -29.59 -21.37 12.29
N ALA A 43 -28.74 -21.80 11.35
CA ALA A 43 -27.64 -22.68 11.69
C ALA A 43 -26.83 -22.08 12.84
N PRO A 44 -26.46 -22.85 13.88
CA PRO A 44 -25.70 -22.31 15.00
C PRO A 44 -24.36 -21.78 14.47
N VAL A 45 -24.09 -20.49 14.73
CA VAL A 45 -22.76 -19.89 14.48
C VAL A 45 -21.73 -20.79 15.15
N SER A 46 -20.79 -21.30 14.37
CA SER A 46 -19.78 -22.25 14.86
C SER A 46 -19.13 -21.70 16.12
N SER A 47 -18.87 -22.54 17.10
CA SER A 47 -18.22 -22.15 18.37
C SER A 47 -16.86 -21.46 18.15
N HIS A 48 -16.20 -21.74 17.05
CA HIS A 48 -14.93 -21.12 16.61
C HIS A 48 -15.11 -19.65 16.23
N GLY A 49 -16.16 -19.30 15.47
CA GLY A 49 -16.45 -17.90 15.13
C GLY A 49 -16.78 -17.04 16.35
N LYS A 50 -17.50 -17.60 17.33
CA LYS A 50 -17.76 -16.91 18.61
C LYS A 50 -16.50 -16.68 19.44
N ARG A 51 -15.52 -17.60 19.39
CA ARG A 51 -14.27 -17.50 20.14
C ARG A 51 -13.31 -16.47 19.52
N LEU A 52 -13.21 -16.39 18.20
CA LEU A 52 -12.49 -15.32 17.48
C LEU A 52 -13.06 -13.94 17.83
N LEU A 53 -14.38 -13.79 17.87
CA LEU A 53 -15.05 -12.54 18.24
C LEU A 53 -14.82 -12.15 19.73
N ALA A 54 -14.71 -13.12 20.63
CA ALA A 54 -14.51 -12.87 22.06
C ALA A 54 -13.11 -12.37 22.41
N ASN A 55 -12.08 -12.68 21.57
CA ASN A 55 -10.68 -12.35 21.82
C ASN A 55 -10.12 -11.30 20.85
N GLN A 56 -10.98 -10.48 20.23
CA GLN A 56 -10.50 -9.45 19.29
C GLN A 56 -9.57 -8.44 19.98
N PRO A 57 -8.53 -7.95 19.27
CA PRO A 57 -7.60 -6.98 19.83
C PRO A 57 -8.28 -5.62 20.02
N ASP A 58 -8.04 -4.95 21.16
CA ASP A 58 -8.46 -3.56 21.39
C ASP A 58 -7.60 -2.60 20.56
N LEU A 59 -8.09 -2.25 19.37
CA LEU A 59 -7.41 -1.39 18.42
C LEU A 59 -8.00 0.03 18.44
N ARG A 60 -7.10 1.02 18.29
CA ARG A 60 -7.46 2.44 18.34
C ARG A 60 -7.30 3.16 17.00
N SER A 61 -6.83 2.48 15.96
CA SER A 61 -6.86 2.97 14.57
C SER A 61 -8.30 2.96 14.06
N ASN A 62 -8.72 3.98 13.33
CA ASN A 62 -10.12 4.17 12.92
C ASN A 62 -10.53 3.17 11.82
N SER A 63 -9.68 2.95 10.80
CA SER A 63 -9.85 1.87 9.82
C SER A 63 -8.73 0.85 9.97
N VAL A 64 -9.09 -0.42 9.95
CA VAL A 64 -8.17 -1.56 10.17
C VAL A 64 -8.52 -2.70 9.23
N LEU A 65 -7.51 -3.28 8.60
CA LEU A 65 -7.59 -4.57 7.93
C LEU A 65 -6.40 -5.44 8.36
N VAL A 66 -6.68 -6.68 8.77
CA VAL A 66 -5.69 -7.73 9.00
C VAL A 66 -6.04 -8.91 8.10
N LEU A 67 -5.18 -9.18 7.14
CA LEU A 67 -5.38 -10.22 6.13
C LEU A 67 -4.27 -11.29 6.27
N ASP A 68 -4.66 -12.53 6.48
CA ASP A 68 -3.77 -13.68 6.27
C ASP A 68 -3.68 -13.96 4.77
N GLN A 69 -2.58 -13.55 4.16
CA GLN A 69 -2.36 -13.75 2.73
C GLN A 69 -2.09 -15.21 2.40
N THR A 70 -1.49 -15.96 3.33
CA THR A 70 -1.19 -17.39 3.11
C THR A 70 -2.46 -18.19 2.85
N HIS A 71 -3.56 -17.86 3.55
CA HIS A 71 -4.85 -18.54 3.43
C HIS A 71 -5.93 -17.68 2.80
N SER A 72 -5.57 -16.50 2.26
CA SER A 72 -6.51 -15.55 1.62
C SER A 72 -7.71 -15.21 2.52
N SER A 73 -7.50 -15.11 3.85
CA SER A 73 -8.58 -14.91 4.82
C SER A 73 -8.44 -13.60 5.59
N VAL A 74 -9.55 -12.87 5.74
CA VAL A 74 -9.62 -11.67 6.57
C VAL A 74 -9.75 -12.09 8.03
N LEU A 75 -8.73 -11.78 8.84
CA LEU A 75 -8.71 -12.09 10.27
C LEU A 75 -9.43 -11.02 11.09
N TYR A 76 -9.29 -9.76 10.70
CA TYR A 76 -9.93 -8.62 11.34
C TYR A 76 -10.22 -7.53 10.33
N SER A 77 -11.42 -6.93 10.40
CA SER A 77 -11.84 -5.83 9.55
C SER A 77 -12.65 -4.82 10.35
N ARG A 78 -12.33 -3.54 10.21
CA ARG A 78 -13.10 -2.42 10.74
C ARG A 78 -13.03 -1.25 9.78
N ARG A 79 -14.18 -0.82 9.20
CA ARG A 79 -14.28 0.26 8.22
C ARG A 79 -13.25 0.12 7.09
N ALA A 80 -12.99 -1.12 6.66
CA ALA A 80 -11.91 -1.40 5.72
C ALA A 80 -12.25 -1.01 4.27
N ASP A 81 -13.52 -0.87 3.95
CA ASP A 81 -14.09 -0.44 2.68
C ASP A 81 -14.15 1.10 2.51
N VAL A 82 -13.98 1.86 3.60
CA VAL A 82 -14.12 3.32 3.61
C VAL A 82 -12.84 3.98 3.11
N ALA A 83 -12.96 4.77 2.02
CA ALA A 83 -11.86 5.60 1.54
C ALA A 83 -11.58 6.77 2.50
N MET A 84 -10.32 6.98 2.82
CA MET A 84 -9.85 8.08 3.66
C MET A 84 -8.46 8.56 3.24
N PRO A 85 -8.01 9.76 3.65
CA PRO A 85 -6.67 10.23 3.37
C PRO A 85 -5.60 9.27 3.88
N ILE A 86 -4.59 8.98 3.05
CA ILE A 86 -3.57 7.96 3.34
C ILE A 86 -2.18 8.51 3.57
N ALA A 87 -2.00 9.82 3.41
CA ALA A 87 -0.71 10.47 3.56
C ALA A 87 0.40 9.77 2.76
N SER A 88 1.60 9.65 3.33
CA SER A 88 2.78 9.07 2.69
C SER A 88 2.71 7.56 2.40
N ILE A 89 1.59 6.87 2.69
CA ILE A 89 1.37 5.51 2.15
C ILE A 89 1.39 5.55 0.61
N THR A 90 0.96 6.66 0.02
CA THR A 90 1.07 7.00 -1.40
C THR A 90 2.41 6.63 -2.03
N LYS A 91 3.52 6.75 -1.28
CA LYS A 91 4.88 6.49 -1.80
C LYS A 91 5.15 5.02 -2.17
N LEU A 92 4.33 4.08 -1.69
CA LEU A 92 4.37 2.70 -2.19
C LEU A 92 3.92 2.65 -3.65
N MET A 93 2.82 3.34 -4.00
CA MET A 93 2.35 3.44 -5.38
C MET A 93 3.37 4.19 -6.24
N THR A 94 3.95 5.27 -5.73
CA THR A 94 5.03 6.01 -6.41
C THR A 94 6.20 5.10 -6.77
N ALA A 95 6.70 4.32 -5.82
CA ALA A 95 7.79 3.39 -6.07
C ALA A 95 7.40 2.30 -7.08
N LEU A 96 6.19 1.75 -6.96
CA LEU A 96 5.70 0.72 -7.87
C LEU A 96 5.64 1.22 -9.32
N VAL A 97 5.08 2.41 -9.55
CA VAL A 97 4.98 3.03 -10.89
C VAL A 97 6.36 3.34 -11.47
N VAL A 98 7.27 3.95 -10.67
CA VAL A 98 8.62 4.27 -11.13
C VAL A 98 9.40 3.02 -11.52
N LEU A 99 9.31 1.95 -10.72
CA LEU A 99 10.01 0.69 -11.01
C LEU A 99 9.39 -0.06 -12.19
N SER A 100 8.06 0.01 -12.36
CA SER A 100 7.36 -0.59 -13.52
C SER A 100 7.74 0.09 -14.85
N ALA A 101 8.12 1.36 -14.82
CA ALA A 101 8.59 2.10 -15.99
C ALA A 101 10.01 1.70 -16.46
N GLN A 102 10.71 0.87 -15.69
CA GLN A 102 12.05 0.32 -16.01
C GLN A 102 13.10 1.38 -16.39
N GLN A 103 12.95 2.61 -15.88
CA GLN A 103 13.96 3.66 -16.08
C GLN A 103 15.25 3.32 -15.32
N PRO A 104 16.45 3.71 -15.83
CA PRO A 104 17.72 3.44 -15.16
C PRO A 104 17.74 3.96 -13.72
N LEU A 105 18.09 3.09 -12.77
CA LEU A 105 18.14 3.45 -11.35
C LEU A 105 19.35 4.31 -10.98
N ASP A 106 20.38 4.28 -11.78
CA ASP A 106 21.59 5.08 -11.68
C ASP A 106 21.48 6.46 -12.35
N GLU A 107 20.36 6.74 -13.06
CA GLU A 107 20.12 8.03 -13.68
C GLU A 107 20.10 9.15 -12.62
N PRO A 108 20.95 10.20 -12.80
CA PRO A 108 20.98 11.33 -11.88
C PRO A 108 19.75 12.24 -12.06
N ILE A 109 19.10 12.57 -10.96
CA ILE A 109 17.94 13.47 -10.91
C ILE A 109 18.26 14.62 -9.95
N GLU A 110 18.15 15.84 -10.45
CA GLU A 110 18.31 17.04 -9.64
C GLU A 110 17.00 17.34 -8.86
N ILE A 111 17.15 17.67 -7.59
CA ILE A 111 16.09 18.28 -6.78
C ILE A 111 15.94 19.73 -7.20
N THR A 112 14.82 20.10 -7.78
CA THR A 112 14.54 21.46 -8.24
C THR A 112 13.71 22.25 -7.23
N ARG A 113 13.46 23.52 -7.51
CA ARG A 113 12.56 24.34 -6.68
C ARG A 113 11.13 23.82 -6.70
N ASP A 114 10.72 23.18 -7.78
CA ASP A 114 9.38 22.59 -7.91
C ASP A 114 9.18 21.39 -6.97
N ASP A 115 10.26 20.76 -6.49
CA ASP A 115 10.19 19.65 -5.54
C ASP A 115 10.10 20.12 -4.08
N LEU A 116 10.21 21.43 -3.84
CA LEU A 116 10.20 22.02 -2.48
C LEU A 116 8.78 22.18 -1.89
N HIS A 117 7.76 21.67 -2.58
CA HIS A 117 6.38 21.68 -2.08
C HIS A 117 6.27 20.80 -0.83
N GLY A 118 6.29 21.43 0.32
CA GLY A 118 6.07 20.80 1.61
C GLY A 118 5.41 21.81 2.51
N GLY A 119 4.20 21.54 2.97
CA GLY A 119 3.51 22.37 3.95
C GLY A 119 4.34 22.58 5.21
N ARG A 120 3.93 23.50 6.09
CA ARG A 120 4.54 23.71 7.40
C ARG A 120 4.67 22.37 8.14
N GLY A 121 5.91 21.99 8.51
CA GLY A 121 6.21 20.74 9.23
C GLY A 121 6.90 19.66 8.41
N SER A 122 7.08 19.81 7.10
CA SER A 122 7.87 18.90 6.26
C SER A 122 9.36 19.31 6.32
N HIS A 123 10.13 18.67 7.20
CA HIS A 123 11.58 18.86 7.28
C HIS A 123 12.29 17.89 6.33
N SER A 124 12.55 18.33 5.09
CA SER A 124 13.43 17.60 4.17
C SER A 124 14.87 18.06 4.31
N ARG A 125 15.81 17.13 4.21
CA ARG A 125 17.25 17.40 4.15
C ARG A 125 17.77 17.51 2.72
N LEU A 126 16.94 17.22 1.73
CA LEU A 126 17.28 17.44 0.33
C LEU A 126 17.04 18.90 -0.04
N ALA A 127 18.08 19.60 -0.50
CA ALA A 127 17.97 20.99 -0.95
C ALA A 127 17.91 21.06 -2.48
N ALA A 128 17.36 22.13 -3.04
CA ALA A 128 17.43 22.41 -4.48
C ALA A 128 18.89 22.48 -4.94
N GLY A 129 19.17 21.96 -6.12
CA GLY A 129 20.52 21.80 -6.69
C GLY A 129 21.23 20.51 -6.27
N MET A 130 20.68 19.72 -5.33
CA MET A 130 21.22 18.40 -5.02
C MET A 130 20.83 17.41 -6.11
N THR A 131 21.79 16.61 -6.55
CA THR A 131 21.58 15.53 -7.51
C THR A 131 21.76 14.18 -6.83
N LEU A 132 20.79 13.29 -6.99
CA LEU A 132 20.80 11.92 -6.48
C LEU A 132 20.39 10.97 -7.60
N THR A 133 20.74 9.70 -7.48
CA THR A 133 20.25 8.71 -8.42
C THR A 133 18.76 8.44 -8.24
N ARG A 134 18.08 7.97 -9.29
CA ARG A 134 16.68 7.51 -9.20
C ARG A 134 16.50 6.49 -8.10
N GLY A 135 17.45 5.54 -7.98
CA GLY A 135 17.46 4.52 -6.93
C GLY A 135 17.54 5.13 -5.53
N ASP A 136 18.42 6.13 -5.31
CA ASP A 136 18.50 6.85 -4.03
C ASP A 136 17.16 7.53 -3.69
N LEU A 137 16.54 8.18 -4.67
CA LEU A 137 15.26 8.86 -4.45
C LEU A 137 14.14 7.88 -4.09
N ILE A 138 14.06 6.70 -4.74
CA ILE A 138 13.10 5.64 -4.38
C ILE A 138 13.37 5.16 -2.95
N HIS A 139 14.64 4.93 -2.61
CA HIS A 139 15.04 4.46 -1.28
C HIS A 139 14.64 5.47 -0.20
N LEU A 140 14.94 6.73 -0.39
CA LEU A 140 14.59 7.80 0.56
C LEU A 140 13.07 8.00 0.68
N ALA A 141 12.33 7.91 -0.43
CA ALA A 141 10.88 8.00 -0.41
C ALA A 141 10.23 6.86 0.40
N LEU A 142 10.75 5.64 0.29
CA LEU A 142 10.21 4.47 0.98
C LEU A 142 10.65 4.42 2.45
N MET A 143 11.94 4.49 2.72
CA MET A 143 12.52 4.30 4.05
C MET A 143 12.26 5.49 4.98
N SER A 144 12.66 6.69 4.55
CA SER A 144 12.60 7.91 5.36
C SER A 144 11.40 8.79 5.05
N SER A 145 10.52 8.33 4.13
CA SER A 145 9.32 9.07 3.73
C SER A 145 9.60 10.45 3.13
N GLU A 146 10.72 10.60 2.41
CA GLU A 146 11.19 11.87 1.89
C GLU A 146 10.26 12.41 0.78
N ASN A 147 9.63 13.56 1.03
CA ASN A 147 8.62 14.13 0.13
C ASN A 147 9.24 14.67 -1.16
N ARG A 148 10.39 15.36 -1.05
CA ARG A 148 11.08 15.92 -2.22
C ARG A 148 11.58 14.84 -3.14
N ALA A 149 12.02 13.71 -2.58
CA ALA A 149 12.39 12.53 -3.38
C ALA A 149 11.20 11.99 -4.18
N ALA A 150 10.05 11.80 -3.54
CA ALA A 150 8.84 11.34 -4.21
C ALA A 150 8.37 12.32 -5.30
N HIS A 151 8.45 13.62 -5.04
CA HIS A 151 8.07 14.66 -6.01
C HIS A 151 9.00 14.67 -7.21
N ALA A 152 10.32 14.63 -7.00
CA ALA A 152 11.32 14.58 -8.05
C ALA A 152 11.17 13.33 -8.94
N LEU A 153 10.83 12.17 -8.35
CA LEU A 153 10.50 10.95 -9.10
C LEU A 153 9.30 11.15 -10.02
N GLY A 154 8.20 11.75 -9.51
CA GLY A 154 7.01 12.03 -10.32
C GLY A 154 7.27 13.06 -11.42
N ARG A 155 8.02 14.12 -11.11
CA ARG A 155 8.39 15.17 -12.08
C ARG A 155 9.30 14.64 -13.19
N SER A 156 10.25 13.75 -12.87
CA SER A 156 11.19 13.17 -13.83
C SER A 156 10.62 11.97 -14.61
N PHE A 157 9.36 11.63 -14.39
CA PHE A 157 8.69 10.58 -15.15
C PHE A 157 8.44 11.03 -16.60
N PRO A 158 8.44 10.11 -17.59
CA PRO A 158 8.08 10.45 -18.96
C PRO A 158 6.70 11.11 -19.06
N GLY A 159 6.65 12.32 -19.59
CA GLY A 159 5.45 13.16 -19.63
C GLY A 159 5.21 13.99 -18.36
N GLY A 160 6.14 13.95 -17.39
CA GLY A 160 6.13 14.79 -16.20
C GLY A 160 5.09 14.39 -15.15
N LEU A 161 4.88 15.27 -14.17
CA LEU A 161 4.02 15.01 -13.03
C LEU A 161 2.56 14.66 -13.40
N PRO A 162 1.90 15.30 -14.39
CA PRO A 162 0.55 14.92 -14.79
C PRO A 162 0.46 13.48 -15.31
N ALA A 163 1.41 13.06 -16.17
CA ALA A 163 1.47 11.70 -16.69
C ALA A 163 1.76 10.69 -15.57
N PHE A 164 2.59 11.06 -14.60
CA PHE A 164 2.88 10.23 -13.44
C PHE A 164 1.64 9.97 -12.58
N VAL A 165 0.86 11.01 -12.28
CA VAL A 165 -0.39 10.87 -11.51
C VAL A 165 -1.42 10.02 -12.28
N GLN A 166 -1.51 10.17 -13.60
CA GLN A 166 -2.33 9.29 -14.43
C GLN A 166 -1.87 7.83 -14.33
N ALA A 167 -0.56 7.58 -14.38
CA ALA A 167 0.00 6.24 -14.24
C ALA A 167 -0.27 5.63 -12.85
N MET A 168 -0.21 6.43 -11.76
CA MET A 168 -0.59 5.98 -10.42
C MET A 168 -2.05 5.52 -10.36
N ASN A 169 -2.97 6.28 -10.94
CA ASN A 169 -4.39 5.92 -10.95
C ASN A 169 -4.67 4.73 -11.89
N ALA A 170 -3.99 4.65 -13.03
CA ALA A 170 -4.08 3.49 -13.91
C ALA A 170 -3.59 2.21 -13.21
N GLN A 171 -2.47 2.29 -12.49
CA GLN A 171 -1.96 1.17 -11.69
C GLN A 171 -2.92 0.78 -10.56
N ALA A 172 -3.57 1.75 -9.91
CA ALA A 172 -4.61 1.48 -8.92
C ALA A 172 -5.79 0.69 -9.54
N MET A 173 -6.24 1.08 -10.73
CA MET A 173 -7.30 0.34 -11.45
C MET A 173 -6.87 -1.09 -11.81
N LEU A 174 -5.64 -1.29 -12.29
CA LEU A 174 -5.09 -2.62 -12.60
C LEU A 174 -5.03 -3.53 -11.37
N LEU A 175 -4.78 -2.96 -10.18
CA LEU A 175 -4.79 -3.69 -8.91
C LEU A 175 -6.22 -3.88 -8.34
N GLY A 176 -7.26 -3.38 -9.00
CA GLY A 176 -8.63 -3.43 -8.51
C GLY A 176 -8.87 -2.57 -7.26
N MET A 177 -8.15 -1.46 -7.12
CA MET A 177 -8.25 -0.50 -6.02
C MET A 177 -9.37 0.52 -6.31
N VAL A 178 -10.62 0.08 -6.21
CA VAL A 178 -11.81 0.83 -6.66
C VAL A 178 -12.18 2.03 -5.78
N HIS A 179 -11.71 2.05 -4.53
CA HIS A 179 -11.91 3.14 -3.57
C HIS A 179 -10.64 4.00 -3.40
N THR A 180 -9.82 4.10 -4.47
CA THR A 180 -8.52 4.78 -4.40
C THR A 180 -8.40 5.87 -5.45
N ARG A 181 -7.83 7.01 -5.05
CA ARG A 181 -7.47 8.12 -5.92
C ARG A 181 -6.15 8.72 -5.50
N PHE A 182 -5.28 9.00 -6.47
CA PHE A 182 -4.03 9.73 -6.29
C PHE A 182 -4.07 11.06 -7.03
N VAL A 183 -3.54 12.12 -6.41
CA VAL A 183 -3.40 13.46 -7.00
C VAL A 183 -1.98 14.00 -6.90
N ASP A 184 -1.13 13.41 -6.04
CA ASP A 184 0.29 13.74 -5.92
C ASP A 184 1.13 12.49 -5.58
N PRO A 185 2.46 12.50 -5.85
CA PRO A 185 3.33 11.34 -5.63
C PRO A 185 3.79 11.18 -4.17
N ALA A 186 3.61 12.18 -3.32
CA ALA A 186 4.16 12.21 -1.97
C ALA A 186 3.11 11.92 -0.88
N GLY A 187 1.82 12.11 -1.18
CA GLY A 187 0.73 12.01 -0.21
C GLY A 187 0.65 13.23 0.70
N LEU A 188 0.96 14.40 0.18
CA LEU A 188 0.83 15.66 0.90
C LEU A 188 -0.60 16.21 0.81
N SER A 189 -1.32 15.92 -0.26
CA SER A 189 -2.72 16.26 -0.41
C SER A 189 -3.60 15.24 0.34
N SER A 190 -4.60 15.76 1.06
CA SER A 190 -5.67 14.94 1.66
C SER A 190 -6.59 14.27 0.61
N GLU A 191 -6.47 14.66 -0.65
CA GLU A 191 -7.18 14.03 -1.77
C GLU A 191 -6.53 12.72 -2.25
N ASN A 192 -5.32 12.37 -1.77
CA ASN A 192 -4.79 11.02 -1.91
C ASN A 192 -5.54 10.12 -0.92
N VAL A 193 -6.52 9.41 -1.41
CA VAL A 193 -7.43 8.59 -0.61
C VAL A 193 -7.39 7.13 -1.05
N ALA A 194 -7.57 6.22 -0.10
CA ALA A 194 -7.76 4.80 -0.35
C ALA A 194 -8.51 4.14 0.81
N SER A 195 -9.12 3.00 0.56
CA SER A 195 -9.65 2.11 1.60
C SER A 195 -8.55 1.17 2.13
N SER A 196 -8.73 0.61 3.32
CA SER A 196 -7.81 -0.39 3.87
C SER A 196 -7.78 -1.66 3.02
N GLU A 197 -8.90 -2.03 2.40
CA GLU A 197 -8.97 -3.15 1.45
C GLU A 197 -8.11 -2.89 0.22
N ASP A 198 -8.21 -1.71 -0.38
CA ASP A 198 -7.40 -1.36 -1.54
C ASP A 198 -5.91 -1.27 -1.20
N LEU A 199 -5.58 -0.72 -0.03
CA LEU A 199 -4.20 -0.67 0.43
C LEU A 199 -3.59 -2.06 0.67
N SER A 200 -4.39 -3.06 1.05
CA SER A 200 -3.89 -4.43 1.15
C SER A 200 -3.42 -4.97 -0.20
N LYS A 201 -4.13 -4.67 -1.30
CA LYS A 201 -3.75 -5.03 -2.66
C LYS A 201 -2.44 -4.33 -3.07
N LEU A 202 -2.31 -3.03 -2.75
CA LEU A 202 -1.07 -2.27 -2.99
C LEU A 202 0.11 -2.87 -2.22
N VAL A 203 -0.06 -3.23 -0.95
CA VAL A 203 0.99 -3.83 -0.11
C VAL A 203 1.43 -5.17 -0.69
N ILE A 204 0.50 -6.01 -1.12
CA ILE A 204 0.77 -7.30 -1.76
C ILE A 204 1.58 -7.08 -3.04
N ALA A 205 1.12 -6.22 -3.95
CA ALA A 205 1.84 -5.91 -5.19
C ALA A 205 3.24 -5.32 -4.94
N ALA A 206 3.37 -4.43 -3.97
CA ALA A 206 4.65 -3.86 -3.56
C ALA A 206 5.61 -4.91 -2.99
N SER A 207 5.09 -5.92 -2.30
CA SER A 207 5.88 -7.00 -1.71
C SER A 207 6.47 -7.96 -2.73
N GLU A 208 5.96 -8.01 -3.95
CA GLU A 208 6.51 -8.81 -5.04
C GLU A 208 7.82 -8.22 -5.58
N ASN A 209 8.02 -6.91 -5.44
CA ASN A 209 9.22 -6.23 -5.93
C ASN A 209 10.36 -6.26 -4.89
N PRO A 210 11.51 -6.90 -5.19
CA PRO A 210 12.62 -7.04 -4.24
C PRO A 210 13.25 -5.68 -3.85
N THR A 211 13.24 -4.71 -4.74
CA THR A 211 13.74 -3.36 -4.46
C THR A 211 12.86 -2.64 -3.44
N ILE A 212 11.52 -2.73 -3.59
CA ILE A 212 10.58 -2.15 -2.63
C ILE A 212 10.73 -2.83 -1.27
N ARG A 213 10.81 -4.17 -1.22
CA ARG A 213 11.04 -4.88 0.05
C ARG A 213 12.27 -4.35 0.76
N ARG A 214 13.41 -4.36 0.10
CA ARG A 214 14.69 -3.90 0.65
C ARG A 214 14.61 -2.46 1.11
N TYR A 215 14.22 -1.54 0.22
CA TYR A 215 14.25 -0.10 0.50
C TYR A 215 13.26 0.32 1.58
N SER A 216 12.11 -0.33 1.67
CA SER A 216 11.13 -0.01 2.72
C SER A 216 11.56 -0.50 4.11
N THR A 217 12.41 -1.55 4.19
CA THR A 217 12.80 -2.19 5.45
C THR A 217 14.23 -1.91 5.89
N ASP A 218 15.03 -1.23 5.07
CA ASP A 218 16.37 -0.79 5.49
C ASP A 218 16.27 0.14 6.70
N LYS A 219 17.18 -0.04 7.67
CA LYS A 219 17.16 0.69 8.95
C LYS A 219 17.67 2.12 8.81
N ALA A 220 18.69 2.30 7.98
CA ALA A 220 19.33 3.57 7.71
C ALA A 220 19.95 3.55 6.31
N TYR A 221 20.07 4.71 5.72
CA TYR A 221 20.71 4.88 4.42
C TYR A 221 21.39 6.26 4.35
N ALA A 222 22.59 6.31 3.81
CA ALA A 222 23.33 7.55 3.61
C ALA A 222 23.49 7.85 2.13
N VAL A 223 23.18 9.06 1.70
CA VAL A 223 23.37 9.53 0.33
C VAL A 223 24.46 10.58 0.26
N ARG A 224 25.19 10.59 -0.84
CA ARG A 224 26.16 11.65 -1.13
C ARG A 224 25.47 12.81 -1.86
N ALA A 225 25.47 13.99 -1.28
CA ALA A 225 25.01 15.22 -1.88
C ALA A 225 26.19 16.20 -2.04
N GLY A 226 26.80 16.21 -3.21
CA GLY A 226 28.05 16.93 -3.45
C GLY A 226 29.19 16.38 -2.58
N ARG A 227 29.74 17.23 -1.69
CA ARG A 227 30.82 16.83 -0.76
C ARG A 227 30.33 16.29 0.59
N ARG A 228 29.03 16.30 0.85
CA ARG A 228 28.44 15.90 2.14
C ARG A 228 27.78 14.53 2.03
N MET A 229 27.90 13.75 3.10
CA MET A 229 27.06 12.59 3.34
C MET A 229 25.86 13.03 4.21
N ILE A 230 24.67 12.58 3.84
CA ILE A 230 23.43 12.85 4.57
C ILE A 230 22.84 11.51 4.99
N ASP A 231 22.73 11.30 6.30
CA ASP A 231 22.18 10.08 6.89
C ASP A 231 20.67 10.18 7.02
N PHE A 232 19.97 9.11 6.63
CA PHE A 232 18.53 8.96 6.79
C PHE A 232 18.22 7.70 7.60
N ARG A 233 17.07 7.70 8.27
CA ARG A 233 16.63 6.57 9.09
C ARG A 233 15.20 6.18 8.72
N ASN A 234 14.87 4.92 8.95
CA ASN A 234 13.52 4.42 8.74
C ASN A 234 12.52 5.12 9.67
N THR A 235 11.35 5.44 9.12
CA THR A 235 10.27 6.09 9.87
C THR A 235 9.44 5.12 10.70
N ASP A 236 9.52 3.81 10.41
CA ASP A 236 8.88 2.77 11.21
C ASP A 236 9.87 2.16 12.21
N SER A 237 9.62 2.40 13.50
CA SER A 237 10.44 1.83 14.57
C SER A 237 10.34 0.30 14.69
N LEU A 238 9.32 -0.33 14.13
CA LEU A 238 9.16 -1.78 14.14
C LEU A 238 10.23 -2.48 13.31
N VAL A 239 10.78 -1.83 12.28
CA VAL A 239 11.91 -2.34 11.48
C VAL A 239 13.18 -2.55 12.32
N LEU A 240 13.32 -1.79 13.40
CA LEU A 240 14.46 -1.92 14.32
C LEU A 240 14.28 -3.04 15.35
N ASN A 241 13.05 -3.55 15.49
CA ASN A 241 12.73 -4.60 16.48
C ASN A 241 13.01 -6.00 15.91
N PRO A 242 13.96 -6.77 16.47
CA PRO A 242 14.34 -8.08 15.95
C PRO A 242 13.24 -9.14 16.03
N THR A 243 12.17 -8.90 16.79
CA THR A 243 11.02 -9.82 16.87
C THR A 243 10.04 -9.68 15.70
N TRP A 244 10.29 -8.74 14.78
CA TRP A 244 9.48 -8.52 13.60
C TRP A 244 10.21 -8.98 12.35
N ASN A 245 9.56 -9.82 11.56
CA ASN A 245 9.98 -10.17 10.20
C ASN A 245 9.12 -9.41 9.20
N ILE A 246 9.48 -8.14 8.95
CA ILE A 246 8.74 -7.24 8.05
C ILE A 246 9.25 -7.42 6.63
N ILE A 247 8.34 -7.70 5.68
CA ILE A 247 8.65 -7.86 4.25
C ILE A 247 8.59 -6.52 3.53
N VAL A 248 7.55 -5.73 3.81
CA VAL A 248 7.35 -4.37 3.27
C VAL A 248 6.59 -3.54 4.28
N GLN A 249 6.86 -2.25 4.33
CA GLN A 249 6.12 -1.32 5.18
C GLN A 249 6.11 0.09 4.62
N LYS A 250 5.14 0.89 5.07
CA LYS A 250 5.16 2.34 4.90
C LYS A 250 4.35 3.02 5.98
N THR A 251 4.90 4.08 6.53
CA THR A 251 4.20 4.97 7.45
C THR A 251 3.65 6.19 6.73
N GLY A 252 2.58 6.79 7.25
CA GLY A 252 2.00 8.05 6.78
C GLY A 252 1.59 8.97 7.92
N TYR A 253 1.60 10.29 7.65
CA TYR A 253 1.03 11.29 8.53
C TYR A 253 0.84 12.62 7.78
N ILE A 254 -0.37 13.11 7.77
CA ILE A 254 -0.78 14.52 7.64
C ILE A 254 -1.89 14.73 8.67
N ALA A 255 -2.26 15.97 8.95
CA ALA A 255 -3.28 16.27 9.96
C ALA A 255 -4.63 15.60 9.64
N GLU A 256 -5.01 15.60 8.35
CA GLU A 256 -6.28 15.08 7.84
C GLU A 256 -6.32 13.54 7.79
N ALA A 257 -5.17 12.88 7.68
CA ALA A 257 -5.07 11.42 7.62
C ALA A 257 -4.85 10.77 8.98
N GLY A 258 -4.49 11.54 9.99
CA GLY A 258 -3.97 10.94 11.21
C GLY A 258 -2.68 10.17 10.97
N LYS A 259 -2.31 9.26 11.87
CA LYS A 259 -1.15 8.38 11.69
C LYS A 259 -1.55 7.09 11.01
N CYS A 260 -0.89 6.78 9.90
CA CYS A 260 -1.14 5.60 9.08
C CYS A 260 0.08 4.65 9.09
N LEU A 261 -0.19 3.36 8.99
CA LEU A 261 0.81 2.32 8.81
C LEU A 261 0.23 1.22 7.93
N VAL A 262 0.98 0.81 6.94
CA VAL A 262 0.73 -0.44 6.22
C VAL A 262 1.97 -1.31 6.31
N MET A 263 1.79 -2.62 6.43
CA MET A 263 2.89 -3.56 6.41
C MET A 263 2.44 -4.95 5.96
N GLN A 264 3.41 -5.70 5.46
CA GLN A 264 3.34 -7.15 5.33
C GLN A 264 4.47 -7.73 6.18
N ALA A 265 4.14 -8.70 7.01
CA ALA A 265 5.10 -9.34 7.90
C ALA A 265 4.81 -10.84 8.03
N VAL A 266 5.85 -11.62 8.36
CA VAL A 266 5.67 -13.04 8.72
C VAL A 266 5.45 -13.14 10.23
N ILE A 267 4.31 -13.71 10.63
CA ILE A 267 3.91 -13.96 12.01
C ILE A 267 3.57 -15.44 12.15
N GLU A 268 4.33 -16.18 12.97
CA GLU A 268 4.15 -17.64 13.15
C GLU A 268 4.07 -18.41 11.81
N GLY A 269 4.99 -18.09 10.88
CA GLY A 269 5.08 -18.71 9.56
C GLY A 269 4.04 -18.25 8.53
N ARG A 270 3.09 -17.42 8.90
CA ARG A 270 2.06 -16.87 7.99
C ARG A 270 2.40 -15.46 7.50
N THR A 271 2.17 -15.22 6.24
CA THR A 271 2.30 -13.87 5.67
C THR A 271 1.02 -13.07 5.96
N VAL A 272 1.15 -12.06 6.82
CA VAL A 272 0.03 -11.23 7.27
C VAL A 272 0.20 -9.80 6.76
N VAL A 273 -0.85 -9.26 6.13
CA VAL A 273 -0.95 -7.85 5.76
C VAL A 273 -1.72 -7.12 6.85
N ILE A 274 -1.16 -6.01 7.33
CA ILE A 274 -1.75 -5.14 8.35
C ILE A 274 -1.88 -3.74 7.76
N VAL A 275 -3.10 -3.20 7.77
CA VAL A 275 -3.41 -1.82 7.38
C VAL A 275 -4.05 -1.12 8.55
N LEU A 276 -3.46 0.00 8.98
CA LEU A 276 -3.91 0.84 10.07
C LEU A 276 -4.00 2.29 9.58
N LEU A 277 -5.21 2.85 9.51
CA LEU A 277 -5.45 4.21 9.06
C LEU A 277 -6.09 5.04 10.18
N ASP A 278 -5.84 6.34 10.12
CA ASP A 278 -6.38 7.33 11.04
C ASP A 278 -6.22 6.92 12.50
N SER A 279 -4.98 6.62 12.89
CA SER A 279 -4.63 6.33 14.27
C SER A 279 -4.40 7.63 15.03
N PHE A 280 -5.16 7.85 16.08
CA PHE A 280 -4.99 9.01 16.94
C PHE A 280 -3.83 8.80 17.93
N GLY A 281 -2.97 9.83 18.09
CA GLY A 281 -1.85 9.80 19.03
C GLY A 281 -0.51 9.31 18.43
N LYS A 282 0.58 9.63 19.12
CA LYS A 282 1.95 9.49 18.60
C LYS A 282 2.36 8.05 18.33
N TYR A 283 1.95 7.11 19.17
CA TYR A 283 2.43 5.73 19.18
C TYR A 283 1.34 4.70 18.87
N THR A 284 0.11 5.14 18.64
CA THR A 284 -1.06 4.27 18.51
C THR A 284 -0.92 3.23 17.41
N ARG A 285 -0.54 3.62 16.18
CA ARG A 285 -0.35 2.68 15.07
C ARG A 285 0.67 1.59 15.37
N VAL A 286 1.76 1.93 16.10
CA VAL A 286 2.78 0.96 16.51
C VAL A 286 2.27 0.04 17.62
N ALA A 287 1.51 0.59 18.57
CA ALA A 287 0.87 -0.19 19.63
C ALA A 287 -0.19 -1.15 19.06
N ASP A 288 -1.00 -0.67 18.10
CA ASP A 288 -2.00 -1.51 17.43
C ASP A 288 -1.35 -2.63 16.62
N ALA A 289 -0.28 -2.36 15.87
CA ALA A 289 0.47 -3.40 15.18
C ALA A 289 0.99 -4.48 16.15
N LYS A 290 1.53 -4.08 17.32
CA LYS A 290 1.97 -5.02 18.36
C LYS A 290 0.81 -5.83 18.96
N ARG A 291 -0.38 -5.21 19.18
CA ARG A 291 -1.58 -5.91 19.64
C ARG A 291 -2.07 -6.93 18.63
N ILE A 292 -2.07 -6.55 17.33
CA ILE A 292 -2.43 -7.46 16.24
C ILE A 292 -1.45 -8.64 16.20
N LYS A 293 -0.14 -8.40 16.24
CA LYS A 293 0.85 -9.48 16.25
C LYS A 293 0.59 -10.46 17.39
N LYS A 294 0.48 -9.96 18.63
CA LYS A 294 0.20 -10.79 19.81
C LYS A 294 -1.11 -11.56 19.68
N TRP A 295 -2.14 -10.93 19.12
CA TRP A 295 -3.45 -11.56 18.92
C TRP A 295 -3.37 -12.67 17.86
N VAL A 296 -2.70 -12.45 16.74
CA VAL A 296 -2.49 -13.46 15.69
C VAL A 296 -1.70 -14.64 16.24
N GLU A 297 -0.60 -14.40 16.99
CA GLU A 297 0.21 -15.44 17.66
C GLU A 297 -0.64 -16.30 18.59
N ALA A 298 -1.44 -15.69 19.45
CA ALA A 298 -2.32 -16.40 20.39
C ALA A 298 -3.41 -17.21 19.67
N THR A 299 -4.02 -16.62 18.62
CA THR A 299 -5.08 -17.27 17.86
C THR A 299 -4.59 -18.48 17.08
N LEU A 300 -3.36 -18.43 16.59
CA LEU A 300 -2.71 -19.55 15.91
C LEU A 300 -2.33 -20.67 16.90
N SER A 301 -1.76 -20.31 18.05
CA SER A 301 -1.36 -21.30 19.07
C SER A 301 -2.57 -22.04 19.68
N GLU A 302 -3.76 -21.40 19.73
CA GLU A 302 -5.01 -22.01 20.19
C GLU A 302 -5.73 -22.83 19.08
N GLY A 303 -5.18 -22.92 17.85
CA GLY A 303 -5.79 -23.64 16.73
C GLY A 303 -7.10 -23.02 16.25
N LEU A 304 -7.35 -21.73 16.56
CA LEU A 304 -8.57 -21.02 16.19
C LEU A 304 -8.58 -20.53 14.74
N ILE A 305 -7.40 -20.43 14.11
CA ILE A 305 -7.23 -20.22 12.68
C ILE A 305 -6.69 -21.52 12.10
N HIS A 306 -7.52 -22.27 11.38
CA HIS A 306 -7.12 -23.57 10.85
C HIS A 306 -6.06 -23.45 9.74
N ASN A 307 -5.13 -24.42 9.73
CA ASN A 307 -4.30 -24.73 8.57
C ASN A 307 -5.16 -25.58 7.61
N SER A 308 -5.97 -24.94 6.78
CA SER A 308 -6.72 -25.61 5.71
C SER A 308 -5.95 -25.52 4.40
#